data_206ef4913e123ea36bff522cb5b9e0f3
#
_entry.id   206ef4913e123ea36bff522cb5b9e0f3
#
_cell.length_a   1.000
_cell.length_b   1.000
_cell.length_c   1.000
_cell.angle_alpha   90.00
_cell.angle_beta   90.00
_cell.angle_gamma   90.00
#
_symmetry.space_group_name_H-M   'P 1'
#
loop_
_entity.id
_entity.type
_entity.pdbx_description
1 polymer ?
#
loop_
_entity_poly.entity_id
_entity_poly.type
_entity_poly.pdbx_seq_one_letter_code
_entity_poly.pdbx_strand_id
1 'polypeptide(L)'
;MVLKDPKYIEVPSRNLIADQVELTVDGNFFDGMVLLSTCDSIVPGHLMGAARLDIPTIVVTGGYMPLGTFRGKEVVHIRAQDKVGMAAEGKIDPDLYNGLISHSWGICGGCTS
;
A
#
# COMPACT_ATOMS: atom_id res chain seq x y z
N MET A 1 10.27 -15.53 -11.92
CA MET A 1 9.87 -14.12 -12.12
C MET A 1 10.83 -13.27 -11.32
N VAL A 2 11.73 -12.54 -11.97
CA VAL A 2 12.65 -11.62 -11.27
C VAL A 2 11.80 -10.46 -10.80
N LEU A 3 11.60 -10.34 -9.49
CA LEU A 3 11.00 -9.16 -8.89
C LEU A 3 11.91 -7.98 -9.23
N LYS A 4 11.47 -7.11 -10.12
CA LYS A 4 12.15 -5.84 -10.34
C LYS A 4 12.14 -5.06 -9.04
N ASP A 5 13.21 -4.36 -8.76
CA ASP A 5 13.38 -3.54 -7.57
C ASP A 5 12.12 -2.66 -7.32
N PRO A 6 11.45 -2.80 -6.16
CA PRO A 6 10.21 -2.09 -5.83
C PRO A 6 10.29 -0.57 -6.03
N LYS A 7 11.45 0.02 -5.80
CA LYS A 7 11.65 1.48 -5.96
C LYS A 7 11.34 2.01 -7.35
N TYR A 8 11.41 1.16 -8.38
CA TYR A 8 11.05 1.54 -9.76
C TYR A 8 9.54 1.48 -10.01
N ILE A 9 8.77 0.92 -9.09
CA ILE A 9 7.32 0.79 -9.21
C ILE A 9 6.62 1.83 -8.34
N GLU A 10 7.09 2.06 -7.12
CA GLU A 10 6.41 2.92 -6.15
C GLU A 10 6.44 4.41 -6.53
N VAL A 11 7.60 4.95 -6.84
CA VAL A 11 7.71 6.40 -7.14
C VAL A 11 7.04 6.78 -8.45
N PRO A 12 7.24 6.06 -9.58
CA PRO A 12 6.50 6.32 -10.81
C PRO A 12 4.98 6.11 -10.67
N SER A 13 4.52 5.17 -9.83
CA SER A 13 3.09 4.94 -9.65
C SER A 13 2.38 6.11 -8.99
N ARG A 14 3.03 6.84 -8.10
CA ARG A 14 2.46 8.06 -7.49
C ARG A 14 2.11 9.11 -8.54
N ASN A 15 3.00 9.36 -9.49
CA ASN A 15 2.74 10.30 -10.59
C ASN A 15 1.59 9.81 -11.46
N LEU A 16 1.59 8.53 -11.82
CA LEU A 16 0.51 7.95 -12.63
C LEU A 16 -0.84 8.04 -11.92
N ILE A 17 -0.89 7.82 -10.62
CA ILE A 17 -2.12 7.96 -9.82
C ILE A 17 -2.58 9.43 -9.82
N ALA A 18 -1.67 10.39 -9.63
CA ALA A 18 -1.99 11.80 -9.69
C ALA A 18 -2.55 12.21 -11.06
N ASP A 19 -1.92 11.74 -12.14
CA ASP A 19 -2.36 12.00 -13.51
C ASP A 19 -3.75 11.37 -13.79
N GLN A 20 -4.02 10.18 -13.26
CA GLN A 20 -5.35 9.55 -13.37
C GLN A 20 -6.44 10.33 -12.64
N VAL A 21 -6.16 10.86 -11.45
CA VAL A 21 -7.10 11.72 -10.71
C VAL A 21 -7.40 12.97 -11.52
N GLU A 22 -6.37 13.64 -12.00
CA GLU A 22 -6.45 14.85 -12.79
C GLU A 22 -7.28 14.63 -14.07
N LEU A 23 -6.93 13.63 -14.87
CA LEU A 23 -7.67 13.28 -16.09
C LEU A 23 -9.14 12.91 -15.82
N THR A 24 -9.41 12.23 -14.71
CA THR A 24 -10.78 11.84 -14.37
C THR A 24 -11.63 13.03 -13.98
N VAL A 25 -11.10 13.92 -13.17
CA VAL A 25 -11.80 15.09 -12.66
C VAL A 25 -12.05 16.10 -13.79
N ASP A 26 -11.00 16.46 -14.54
CA ASP A 26 -11.08 17.42 -15.65
C ASP A 26 -11.94 16.88 -16.78
N GLY A 27 -11.77 15.61 -17.13
CA GLY A 27 -12.53 14.99 -18.21
C GLY A 27 -14.04 14.86 -17.94
N ASN A 28 -14.46 14.91 -16.68
CA ASN A 28 -15.86 14.86 -16.28
C ASN A 28 -16.38 16.17 -15.69
N PHE A 29 -15.55 17.21 -15.63
CA PHE A 29 -15.93 18.52 -15.09
C PHE A 29 -16.47 18.48 -13.66
N PHE A 30 -15.80 17.73 -12.77
CA PHE A 30 -16.23 17.63 -11.38
C PHE A 30 -15.87 18.88 -10.58
N ASP A 31 -16.80 19.36 -9.77
CA ASP A 31 -16.63 20.53 -8.89
C ASP A 31 -16.08 20.16 -7.50
N GLY A 32 -15.90 18.88 -7.20
CA GLY A 32 -15.36 18.36 -5.96
C GLY A 32 -15.19 16.86 -6.02
N MET A 33 -14.40 16.31 -5.08
CA MET A 33 -14.12 14.88 -5.08
C MET A 33 -13.92 14.30 -3.69
N VAL A 34 -14.14 13.00 -3.58
CA VAL A 34 -13.78 12.18 -2.42
C VAL A 34 -12.77 11.14 -2.86
N LEU A 35 -11.59 11.15 -2.27
CA LEU A 35 -10.50 10.23 -2.58
C LEU A 35 -10.39 9.15 -1.49
N LEU A 36 -10.67 7.90 -1.85
CA LEU A 36 -10.47 6.74 -0.97
C LEU A 36 -9.04 6.25 -1.09
N SER A 37 -8.20 6.59 -0.13
CA SER A 37 -6.75 6.44 -0.20
C SER A 37 -6.26 5.38 0.78
N THR A 38 -5.81 4.23 0.29
CA THR A 38 -5.54 3.06 1.13
C THR A 38 -4.20 2.38 0.85
N CYS A 39 -3.15 3.07 0.47
CA CYS A 39 -1.84 2.43 0.30
C CYS A 39 -0.72 3.46 0.14
N ASP A 40 0.52 3.03 0.32
CA ASP A 40 1.74 3.85 0.35
C ASP A 40 1.94 4.75 -0.88
N SER A 41 1.52 4.29 -2.05
CA SER A 41 1.61 5.07 -3.29
C SER A 41 0.31 5.79 -3.62
N ILE A 42 -0.83 5.28 -3.16
CA ILE A 42 -2.15 5.86 -3.46
C ILE A 42 -2.36 7.15 -2.67
N VAL A 43 -2.06 7.15 -1.36
CA VAL A 43 -2.23 8.36 -0.54
C VAL A 43 -1.45 9.56 -1.10
N PRO A 44 -0.13 9.48 -1.31
CA PRO A 44 0.61 10.60 -1.89
C PRO A 44 0.20 10.91 -3.34
N GLY A 45 -0.11 9.91 -4.16
CA GLY A 45 -0.59 10.13 -5.52
C GLY A 45 -1.92 10.90 -5.57
N HIS A 46 -2.88 10.53 -4.73
CA HIS A 46 -4.15 11.24 -4.58
C HIS A 46 -3.96 12.67 -4.07
N LEU A 47 -3.10 12.88 -3.06
CA LEU A 47 -2.79 14.22 -2.56
C LEU A 47 -2.12 15.11 -3.62
N MET A 48 -1.24 14.52 -4.43
CA MET A 48 -0.61 15.24 -5.56
C MET A 48 -1.66 15.65 -6.61
N GLY A 49 -2.56 14.74 -6.99
CA GLY A 49 -3.65 15.05 -7.92
C GLY A 49 -4.60 16.12 -7.36
N ALA A 50 -4.98 15.99 -6.10
CA ALA A 50 -5.82 16.96 -5.41
C ALA A 50 -5.19 18.38 -5.39
N ALA A 51 -3.89 18.46 -5.10
CA ALA A 51 -3.17 19.73 -5.06
C ALA A 51 -3.02 20.40 -6.43
N ARG A 52 -3.04 19.62 -7.54
CA ARG A 52 -3.00 20.16 -8.90
C ARG A 52 -4.34 20.73 -9.36
N LEU A 53 -5.43 20.11 -8.93
CA LEU A 53 -6.79 20.46 -9.36
C LEU A 53 -7.40 21.64 -8.61
N ASP A 54 -6.97 21.88 -7.38
CA ASP A 54 -7.43 22.99 -6.53
C ASP A 54 -8.98 23.07 -6.40
N ILE A 55 -9.64 21.94 -6.30
CA ILE A 55 -11.09 21.84 -6.06
C ILE A 55 -11.39 21.27 -4.67
N PRO A 56 -12.59 21.48 -4.10
CA PRO A 56 -12.99 20.90 -2.83
C PRO A 56 -12.76 19.39 -2.77
N THR A 57 -11.92 18.92 -1.85
CA THR A 57 -11.50 17.54 -1.80
C THR A 57 -11.54 16.99 -0.37
N ILE A 58 -12.07 15.79 -0.21
CA ILE A 58 -11.99 15.01 1.03
C ILE A 58 -11.14 13.78 0.77
N VAL A 59 -10.10 13.58 1.57
CA VAL A 59 -9.29 12.36 1.53
C VAL A 59 -9.69 11.46 2.69
N VAL A 60 -10.12 10.24 2.37
CA VAL A 60 -10.50 9.22 3.36
C VAL A 60 -9.44 8.13 3.33
N THR A 61 -8.72 7.99 4.41
CA THR A 61 -7.67 6.97 4.56
C THR A 61 -8.20 5.70 5.22
N GLY A 62 -7.56 4.57 4.96
CA GLY A 62 -7.96 3.28 5.52
C GLY A 62 -7.47 3.04 6.95
N GLY A 63 -6.54 3.87 7.43
CA GLY A 63 -5.89 3.68 8.73
C GLY A 63 -4.78 2.63 8.69
N TYR A 64 -4.33 2.20 9.85
CA TYR A 64 -3.26 1.21 9.97
C TYR A 64 -3.78 -0.23 9.85
N MET A 65 -2.92 -1.11 9.35
CA MET A 65 -3.21 -2.53 9.27
C MET A 65 -3.19 -3.16 10.68
N PRO A 66 -4.26 -3.87 11.11
CA PRO A 66 -4.24 -4.58 12.38
C PRO A 66 -3.19 -5.71 12.39
N LEU A 67 -2.71 -6.03 13.58
CA LEU A 67 -1.75 -7.12 13.77
C LEU A 67 -2.41 -8.46 13.46
N GLY A 68 -1.68 -9.33 12.79
CA GLY A 68 -2.02 -10.74 12.68
C GLY A 68 -1.60 -11.53 13.92
N THR A 69 -2.02 -12.78 14.03
CA THR A 69 -1.61 -13.68 15.11
C THR A 69 -1.18 -15.03 14.54
N PHE A 70 0.03 -15.45 14.86
CA PHE A 70 0.55 -16.76 14.49
C PHE A 70 1.17 -17.47 15.69
N ARG A 71 0.71 -18.68 15.99
CA ARG A 71 1.14 -19.48 17.16
C ARG A 71 1.08 -18.70 18.49
N GLY A 72 0.01 -17.91 18.68
CA GLY A 72 -0.21 -17.12 19.89
C GLY A 72 0.67 -15.88 20.05
N LYS A 73 1.42 -15.49 19.01
CA LYS A 73 2.23 -14.28 18.97
C LYS A 73 1.71 -13.32 17.91
N GLU A 74 1.75 -12.04 18.21
CA GLU A 74 1.43 -11.00 17.26
C GLU A 74 2.47 -10.96 16.13
N VAL A 75 1.97 -10.85 14.89
CA VAL A 75 2.81 -10.81 13.68
C VAL A 75 2.48 -9.57 12.88
N VAL A 76 3.51 -8.79 12.60
CA VAL A 76 3.45 -7.61 11.73
C VAL A 76 3.89 -8.02 10.32
N HIS A 77 3.14 -7.61 9.31
CA HIS A 77 3.41 -7.95 7.91
C HIS A 77 4.85 -7.60 7.48
N ILE A 78 5.33 -6.40 7.80
CA ILE A 78 6.70 -5.97 7.46
C ILE A 78 7.75 -6.91 8.05
N ARG A 79 7.58 -7.33 9.31
CA ARG A 79 8.52 -8.28 9.95
C ARG A 79 8.51 -9.67 9.30
N ALA A 80 7.40 -10.06 8.70
CA ALA A 80 7.34 -11.30 7.94
C ALA A 80 8.07 -11.15 6.59
N GLN A 81 7.92 -10.00 5.93
CA GLN A 81 8.63 -9.68 4.69
C GLN A 81 10.16 -9.59 4.88
N ASP A 82 10.64 -9.03 5.98
CA ASP A 82 12.08 -8.95 6.31
C ASP A 82 12.75 -10.34 6.35
N LYS A 83 11.97 -11.41 6.51
CA LYS A 83 12.48 -12.79 6.55
C LYS A 83 12.59 -13.45 5.17
N VAL A 84 12.17 -12.78 4.10
CA VAL A 84 12.25 -13.28 2.72
C VAL A 84 13.67 -13.73 2.35
N GLY A 85 14.68 -12.92 2.67
CA GLY A 85 16.08 -13.27 2.42
C GLY A 85 16.52 -14.52 3.18
N MET A 86 16.12 -14.64 4.44
CA MET A 86 16.43 -15.84 5.26
C MET A 86 15.72 -17.09 4.72
N ALA A 87 14.51 -16.95 4.22
CA ALA A 87 13.77 -18.05 3.60
C ALA A 87 14.44 -18.49 2.28
N ALA A 88 14.86 -17.53 1.46
CA ALA A 88 15.56 -17.81 0.20
C ALA A 88 16.92 -18.51 0.41
N GLU A 89 17.60 -18.22 1.52
CA GLU A 89 18.87 -18.84 1.90
C GLU A 89 18.69 -20.16 2.67
N GLY A 90 17.46 -20.62 2.86
CA GLY A 90 17.17 -21.85 3.63
C GLY A 90 17.46 -21.74 5.14
N LYS A 91 17.59 -20.51 5.67
CA LYS A 91 17.88 -20.26 7.09
C LYS A 91 16.66 -20.25 7.99
N ILE A 92 15.46 -20.32 7.40
CA ILE A 92 14.19 -20.42 8.11
C ILE A 92 13.38 -21.58 7.54
N ASP A 93 12.68 -22.30 8.39
CA ASP A 93 11.76 -23.36 7.98
C ASP A 93 10.69 -22.79 7.03
N PRO A 94 10.49 -23.39 5.84
CA PRO A 94 9.49 -22.97 4.89
C PRO A 94 8.06 -22.92 5.47
N ASP A 95 7.67 -23.87 6.30
CA ASP A 95 6.34 -23.92 6.91
C ASP A 95 6.16 -22.79 7.93
N LEU A 96 7.23 -22.50 8.68
CA LEU A 96 7.24 -21.36 9.61
C LEU A 96 7.12 -20.04 8.83
N TYR A 97 7.87 -19.88 7.72
CA TYR A 97 7.81 -18.68 6.89
C TYR A 97 6.43 -18.48 6.26
N ASN A 98 5.88 -19.53 5.63
CA ASN A 98 4.56 -19.50 5.03
C ASN A 98 3.46 -19.21 6.08
N GLY A 99 3.58 -19.79 7.28
CA GLY A 99 2.68 -19.50 8.38
C GLY A 99 2.76 -18.05 8.84
N LEU A 100 3.95 -17.47 8.95
CA LEU A 100 4.14 -16.06 9.28
C LEU A 100 3.50 -15.14 8.22
N ILE A 101 3.74 -15.41 6.95
CA ILE A 101 3.17 -14.62 5.85
C ILE A 101 1.64 -14.72 5.87
N SER A 102 1.08 -15.93 5.90
CA SER A 102 -0.37 -16.15 5.83
C SER A 102 -1.16 -15.51 6.96
N HIS A 103 -0.56 -15.42 8.15
CA HIS A 103 -1.22 -14.90 9.34
C HIS A 103 -0.84 -13.45 9.67
N SER A 104 0.08 -12.84 8.90
CA SER A 104 0.48 -11.44 9.10
C SER A 104 -0.45 -10.45 8.40
N TRP A 105 -1.35 -10.94 7.55
CA TRP A 105 -2.30 -10.11 6.83
C TRP A 105 -3.55 -9.88 7.66
N GLY A 106 -3.71 -8.66 8.16
CA GLY A 106 -5.00 -8.17 8.59
C GLY A 106 -5.82 -7.63 7.39
N ILE A 107 -6.96 -7.07 7.64
CA ILE A 107 -7.69 -6.29 6.64
C ILE A 107 -6.81 -5.09 6.29
N CYS A 108 -6.35 -5.03 5.05
CA CYS A 108 -5.46 -3.98 4.61
C CYS A 108 -6.24 -2.67 4.41
N GLY A 109 -6.11 -1.76 5.36
CA GLY A 109 -6.50 -0.37 5.19
C GLY A 109 -5.37 0.49 4.60
N GLY A 110 -4.26 -0.15 4.22
CA GLY A 110 -2.99 0.48 3.91
C GLY A 110 -2.00 0.26 5.06
N CYS A 111 -0.70 0.13 4.78
CA CYS A 111 0.28 -0.18 5.81
C CYS A 111 0.34 0.89 6.91
N THR A 112 0.14 2.15 6.56
CA THR A 112 0.24 3.32 7.45
C THR A 112 -0.58 4.50 6.94
N SER A 113 -1.68 4.28 6.28
CA SER A 113 -2.49 5.37 5.71
C SER A 113 -3.50 5.93 6.68
#